data_6a18f7f7dc359fcf4dfa7935822565d3
#
_entry.id   6a18f7f7dc359fcf4dfa7935822565d3
#
_cell.length_a   1.000
_cell.length_b   1.000
_cell.length_c   1.000
_cell.angle_alpha   90.00
_cell.angle_beta   90.00
_cell.angle_gamma   90.00
#
_symmetry.space_group_name_H-M   'P 1'
#
loop_
_entity.id
_entity.type
_entity.pdbx_description
1 polymer ?
#
loop_
_entity_poly.entity_id
_entity_poly.type
_entity_poly.pdbx_seq_one_letter_code
_entity_poly.pdbx_strand_id
1 'polypeptide(L)'
;NPPYITYSELKEEEQLFVKSNFSTCVKGKFDYCYAFIEKSINSLADNGKMSYLIPSSIYKTVFGHNLRIFMSPYIAKIKDYKQVKIFDKALVKSSIMVLDKQRQQELLHYQDMSMENAIDIPIAQLDEKWFFADENEVGQHRFGEYFKVSHVVATLLNKAYVLSDGAYTEVDNGYVCGNHTIEREVVRNTETPRTLRYIKHEKIIFPYTYD
;
A
#
# COMPACT_ATOMS: atom_id res chain seq x y z
N ASN A 1 -7.81 -18.80 -0.42
CA ASN A 1 -7.88 -17.73 -1.41
C ASN A 1 -9.18 -16.94 -1.20
N PRO A 2 -9.19 -15.95 -0.32
CA PRO A 2 -10.36 -15.11 -0.08
C PRO A 2 -10.61 -14.16 -1.28
N PRO A 3 -11.80 -13.57 -1.41
CA PRO A 3 -12.05 -12.56 -2.43
C PRO A 3 -11.21 -11.31 -2.19
N TYR A 4 -10.60 -10.77 -3.25
CA TYR A 4 -9.83 -9.52 -3.23
C TYR A 4 -10.74 -8.39 -3.74
N ILE A 5 -11.56 -7.87 -2.84
CA ILE A 5 -12.53 -6.81 -3.14
C ILE A 5 -12.13 -5.60 -2.31
N THR A 6 -11.86 -4.50 -2.98
CA THR A 6 -11.48 -3.26 -2.29
C THR A 6 -12.70 -2.60 -1.65
N TYR A 7 -12.48 -1.79 -0.62
CA TYR A 7 -13.54 -1.07 0.08
C TYR A 7 -14.50 -0.31 -0.86
N SER A 8 -13.97 0.30 -1.91
CA SER A 8 -14.76 1.09 -2.87
C SER A 8 -15.64 0.25 -3.80
N GLU A 9 -15.40 -1.05 -3.90
CA GLU A 9 -16.21 -1.98 -4.70
C GLU A 9 -17.36 -2.59 -3.91
N LEU A 10 -17.33 -2.47 -2.58
CA LEU A 10 -18.41 -2.94 -1.70
C LEU A 10 -19.56 -1.93 -1.70
N LYS A 11 -20.79 -2.44 -1.63
CA LYS A 11 -21.98 -1.64 -1.39
C LYS A 11 -21.95 -1.05 0.02
N GLU A 12 -22.63 0.06 0.24
CA GLU A 12 -22.64 0.76 1.52
C GLU A 12 -23.10 -0.14 2.68
N GLU A 13 -24.12 -0.97 2.46
CA GLU A 13 -24.62 -1.95 3.44
C GLU A 13 -23.54 -2.97 3.82
N GLU A 14 -22.78 -3.46 2.83
CA GLU A 14 -21.68 -4.40 3.04
C GLU A 14 -20.53 -3.75 3.79
N GLN A 15 -20.19 -2.49 3.45
CA GLN A 15 -19.17 -1.71 4.16
C GLN A 15 -19.54 -1.54 5.63
N LEU A 16 -20.79 -1.18 5.93
CA LEU A 16 -21.30 -1.01 7.29
C LEU A 16 -21.31 -2.34 8.05
N PHE A 17 -21.79 -3.41 7.42
CA PHE A 17 -21.77 -4.74 8.02
C PHE A 17 -20.36 -5.18 8.41
N VAL A 18 -19.40 -5.05 7.49
CA VAL A 18 -18.02 -5.48 7.74
C VAL A 18 -17.37 -4.64 8.84
N LYS A 19 -17.55 -3.32 8.81
CA LYS A 19 -17.04 -2.41 9.87
C LYS A 19 -17.60 -2.74 11.25
N SER A 20 -18.86 -3.14 11.34
CA SER A 20 -19.53 -3.40 12.61
C SER A 20 -19.20 -4.77 13.20
N ASN A 21 -18.77 -5.72 12.36
CA ASN A 21 -18.62 -7.13 12.77
C ASN A 21 -17.15 -7.61 12.83
N PHE A 22 -16.21 -6.86 12.26
CA PHE A 22 -14.81 -7.30 12.17
C PHE A 22 -13.85 -6.23 12.70
N SER A 23 -13.06 -6.59 13.69
CA SER A 23 -12.09 -5.70 14.35
C SER A 23 -10.99 -5.22 13.41
N THR A 24 -10.65 -6.03 12.43
CA THR A 24 -9.62 -5.73 11.41
C THR A 24 -10.09 -4.70 10.39
N CYS A 25 -11.40 -4.44 10.31
CA CYS A 25 -12.04 -3.59 9.30
C CYS A 25 -12.68 -2.30 9.85
N VAL A 26 -12.50 -1.96 11.12
CA VAL A 26 -13.20 -0.81 11.77
C VAL A 26 -12.79 0.55 11.20
N LYS A 27 -11.58 0.69 10.67
CA LYS A 27 -11.05 1.98 10.20
C LYS A 27 -10.55 1.91 8.77
N GLY A 28 -10.79 3.01 8.04
CA GLY A 28 -10.20 3.27 6.73
C GLY A 28 -10.79 2.46 5.58
N LYS A 29 -10.02 2.35 4.53
CA LYS A 29 -10.37 1.63 3.30
C LYS A 29 -9.72 0.24 3.35
N PHE A 30 -10.35 -0.68 4.06
CA PHE A 30 -9.89 -2.06 4.17
C PHE A 30 -10.08 -2.83 2.86
N ASP A 31 -9.38 -3.95 2.72
CA ASP A 31 -9.69 -4.97 1.73
C ASP A 31 -10.63 -6.00 2.37
N TYR A 32 -11.63 -6.50 1.63
CA TYR A 32 -12.62 -7.44 2.15
C TYR A 32 -11.99 -8.75 2.64
N CYS A 33 -10.84 -9.13 2.09
CA CYS A 33 -10.10 -10.31 2.55
C CYS A 33 -9.71 -10.25 4.04
N TYR A 34 -9.64 -9.04 4.66
CA TYR A 34 -9.33 -8.90 6.08
C TYR A 34 -10.40 -9.55 6.96
N ALA A 35 -11.66 -9.32 6.63
CA ALA A 35 -12.79 -9.95 7.33
C ALA A 35 -12.78 -11.49 7.20
N PHE A 36 -12.39 -12.00 6.02
CA PHE A 36 -12.24 -13.44 5.80
C PHE A 36 -11.11 -14.04 6.65
N ILE A 37 -9.97 -13.35 6.74
CA ILE A 37 -8.84 -13.81 7.57
C ILE A 37 -9.26 -13.83 9.04
N GLU A 38 -9.86 -12.74 9.56
CA GLU A 38 -10.33 -12.66 10.94
C GLU A 38 -11.35 -13.75 11.23
N LYS A 39 -12.37 -13.90 10.38
CA LYS A 39 -13.37 -14.94 10.55
C LYS A 39 -12.79 -16.34 10.55
N SER A 40 -11.82 -16.59 9.67
CA SER A 40 -11.17 -17.91 9.59
C SER A 40 -10.36 -18.21 10.84
N ILE A 41 -9.57 -17.27 11.35
CA ILE A 41 -8.82 -17.44 12.59
C ILE A 41 -9.76 -17.72 13.77
N ASN A 42 -10.86 -16.95 13.87
CA ASN A 42 -11.84 -17.12 14.93
C ASN A 42 -12.57 -18.48 14.86
N SER A 43 -12.68 -19.04 13.65
CA SER A 43 -13.35 -20.34 13.40
C SER A 43 -12.41 -21.53 13.52
N LEU A 44 -11.09 -21.33 13.61
CA LEU A 44 -10.14 -22.42 13.83
C LEU A 44 -10.28 -22.98 15.25
N ALA A 45 -10.15 -24.30 15.36
CA ALA A 45 -9.92 -24.97 16.65
C ALA A 45 -8.60 -24.46 17.29
N ASP A 46 -8.43 -24.69 18.60
CA ASP A 46 -7.26 -24.19 19.34
C ASP A 46 -5.91 -24.73 18.85
N ASN A 47 -5.91 -25.86 18.19
CA ASN A 47 -4.73 -26.45 17.54
C ASN A 47 -4.81 -26.37 16.01
N GLY A 48 -5.72 -25.54 15.47
CA GLY A 48 -5.97 -25.42 14.05
C GLY A 48 -4.87 -24.63 13.33
N LYS A 49 -4.64 -25.01 12.07
CA LYS A 49 -3.76 -24.31 11.15
C LYS A 49 -4.51 -23.95 9.89
N MET A 50 -4.16 -22.82 9.30
CA MET A 50 -4.71 -22.40 8.02
C MET A 50 -3.63 -21.86 7.11
N SER A 51 -3.87 -21.96 5.81
CA SER A 51 -3.04 -21.34 4.79
C SER A 51 -3.91 -20.57 3.81
N TYR A 52 -3.50 -19.33 3.54
CA TYR A 52 -4.18 -18.45 2.57
C TYR A 52 -3.21 -17.92 1.55
N LEU A 53 -3.67 -17.89 0.30
CA LEU A 53 -3.07 -17.08 -0.74
C LEU A 53 -3.71 -15.69 -0.68
N ILE A 54 -2.92 -14.64 -0.53
CA ILE A 54 -3.35 -13.27 -0.26
C ILE A 54 -2.47 -12.25 -1.00
N PRO A 55 -2.94 -11.02 -1.22
CA PRO A 55 -2.09 -9.96 -1.74
C PRO A 55 -0.98 -9.59 -0.74
N SER A 56 0.28 -9.53 -1.21
CA SER A 56 1.41 -9.12 -0.35
C SER A 56 1.32 -7.68 0.14
N SER A 57 0.44 -6.86 -0.46
CA SER A 57 0.21 -5.48 -0.03
C SER A 57 -0.29 -5.37 1.41
N ILE A 58 -0.97 -6.39 1.94
CA ILE A 58 -1.51 -6.37 3.32
C ILE A 58 -0.43 -6.15 4.39
N TYR A 59 0.81 -6.55 4.10
CA TYR A 59 1.92 -6.39 5.05
C TYR A 59 2.36 -4.93 5.22
N LYS A 60 2.08 -4.05 4.24
CA LYS A 60 2.59 -2.67 4.19
C LYS A 60 1.53 -1.60 4.13
N THR A 61 0.29 -1.92 3.76
CA THR A 61 -0.79 -0.92 3.66
C THR A 61 -1.12 -0.32 5.03
N VAL A 62 -1.43 0.98 5.04
CA VAL A 62 -1.83 1.69 6.27
C VAL A 62 -3.07 1.05 6.88
N PHE A 63 -4.06 0.74 6.06
CA PHE A 63 -5.34 0.17 6.53
C PHE A 63 -5.25 -1.31 6.91
N GLY A 64 -4.12 -1.98 6.65
CA GLY A 64 -3.84 -3.35 7.10
C GLY A 64 -3.30 -3.45 8.53
N HIS A 65 -3.12 -2.34 9.25
CA HIS A 65 -2.53 -2.32 10.58
C HIS A 65 -3.27 -3.22 11.58
N ASN A 66 -4.59 -3.07 11.70
CA ASN A 66 -5.39 -3.88 12.62
C ASN A 66 -5.34 -5.37 12.28
N LEU A 67 -5.32 -5.71 10.98
CA LEU A 67 -5.16 -7.09 10.54
C LEU A 67 -3.81 -7.67 10.98
N ARG A 68 -2.74 -6.92 10.79
CA ARG A 68 -1.39 -7.36 11.20
C ARG A 68 -1.30 -7.60 12.71
N ILE A 69 -1.83 -6.70 13.53
CA ILE A 69 -1.92 -6.90 14.98
C ILE A 69 -2.72 -8.17 15.29
N PHE A 70 -3.89 -8.33 14.66
CA PHE A 70 -4.78 -9.46 14.92
C PHE A 70 -4.14 -10.81 14.57
N MET A 71 -3.41 -10.90 13.45
CA MET A 71 -2.82 -12.16 13.01
C MET A 71 -1.41 -12.41 13.54
N SER A 72 -0.74 -11.39 14.09
CA SER A 72 0.64 -11.47 14.58
C SER A 72 0.88 -12.63 15.56
N PRO A 73 -0.01 -12.95 16.52
CA PRO A 73 0.21 -14.08 17.43
C PRO A 73 0.18 -15.46 16.76
N TYR A 74 -0.35 -15.54 15.55
CA TYR A 74 -0.62 -16.79 14.85
C TYR A 74 0.25 -17.00 13.60
N ILE A 75 0.91 -15.95 13.10
CA ILE A 75 1.65 -16.00 11.84
C ILE A 75 2.93 -16.84 11.99
N ALA A 76 2.95 -18.00 11.35
CA ALA A 76 4.07 -18.93 11.44
C ALA A 76 4.98 -18.86 10.21
N LYS A 77 4.40 -18.69 9.01
CA LYS A 77 5.15 -18.72 7.76
C LYS A 77 4.56 -17.81 6.70
N ILE A 78 5.43 -17.16 5.94
CA ILE A 78 5.09 -16.44 4.71
C ILE A 78 6.00 -16.93 3.57
N LYS A 79 5.39 -17.32 2.44
CA LYS A 79 6.06 -17.46 1.17
C LYS A 79 5.64 -16.29 0.28
N ASP A 80 6.54 -15.37 0.04
CA ASP A 80 6.26 -14.14 -0.73
C ASP A 80 6.75 -14.28 -2.17
N TYR A 81 5.82 -14.20 -3.09
CA TYR A 81 6.09 -14.36 -4.52
C TYR A 81 6.46 -13.05 -5.25
N LYS A 82 6.64 -11.97 -4.53
CA LYS A 82 7.07 -10.62 -4.99
C LYS A 82 7.05 -10.38 -6.51
N GLN A 83 8.04 -10.92 -7.22
CA GLN A 83 8.24 -10.77 -8.65
C GLN A 83 7.79 -12.00 -9.47
N VAL A 84 7.49 -13.10 -8.79
CA VAL A 84 7.05 -14.34 -9.45
C VAL A 84 5.57 -14.20 -9.81
N LYS A 85 5.27 -14.29 -11.09
CA LYS A 85 3.89 -14.24 -11.59
C LYS A 85 3.18 -15.54 -11.28
N ILE A 86 2.19 -15.50 -10.37
CA ILE A 86 1.37 -16.67 -10.03
C ILE A 86 0.15 -16.80 -10.94
N PHE A 87 -0.39 -15.67 -11.40
CA PHE A 87 -1.60 -15.63 -12.22
C PHE A 87 -1.31 -15.12 -13.62
N ASP A 88 -1.81 -15.80 -14.64
CA ASP A 88 -1.58 -15.41 -16.04
C ASP A 88 -2.22 -14.06 -16.40
N LYS A 89 -3.39 -13.76 -15.82
CA LYS A 89 -4.20 -12.60 -16.18
C LYS A 89 -4.23 -11.48 -15.12
N ALA A 90 -3.64 -11.69 -13.93
CA ALA A 90 -3.65 -10.71 -12.86
C ALA A 90 -2.23 -10.31 -12.44
N LEU A 91 -2.00 -9.00 -12.31
CA LEU A 91 -0.72 -8.41 -11.85
C LEU A 91 -0.72 -8.23 -10.32
N VAL A 92 -1.24 -9.20 -9.57
CA VAL A 92 -1.28 -9.12 -8.12
C VAL A 92 -0.04 -9.79 -7.54
N LYS A 93 0.77 -9.02 -6.82
CA LYS A 93 1.84 -9.57 -5.98
C LYS A 93 1.21 -10.33 -4.84
N SER A 94 1.43 -11.63 -4.79
CA SER A 94 0.76 -12.51 -3.86
C SER A 94 1.74 -13.21 -2.94
N SER A 95 1.23 -13.63 -1.79
CA SER A 95 1.97 -14.46 -0.85
C SER A 95 1.08 -15.57 -0.30
N ILE A 96 1.70 -16.69 0.08
CA ILE A 96 1.06 -17.72 0.88
C ILE A 96 1.45 -17.47 2.32
N MET A 97 0.47 -17.19 3.18
CA MET A 97 0.67 -17.15 4.61
C MET A 97 0.16 -18.42 5.28
N VAL A 98 0.83 -18.84 6.33
CA VAL A 98 0.41 -19.94 7.20
C VAL A 98 0.24 -19.39 8.61
N LEU A 99 -0.94 -19.61 9.16
CA LEU A 99 -1.30 -19.28 10.53
C LEU A 99 -1.46 -20.56 11.34
N ASP A 100 -0.91 -20.57 12.55
CA ASP A 100 -0.93 -21.70 13.47
C ASP A 100 -1.47 -21.23 14.83
N LYS A 101 -2.64 -21.73 15.21
CA LYS A 101 -3.30 -21.34 16.46
C LYS A 101 -2.88 -22.22 17.65
N GLN A 102 -2.07 -23.22 17.42
CA GLN A 102 -1.66 -24.17 18.47
C GLN A 102 -0.90 -23.49 19.62
N ARG A 103 -0.09 -22.47 19.28
CA ARG A 103 0.71 -21.70 20.25
C ARG A 103 0.97 -20.31 19.70
N GLN A 104 1.22 -19.37 20.59
CA GLN A 104 1.70 -18.05 20.16
C GLN A 104 3.05 -18.21 19.45
N GLN A 105 3.14 -17.62 18.26
CA GLN A 105 4.37 -17.66 17.49
C GLN A 105 5.35 -16.60 17.99
N GLU A 106 6.62 -16.95 18.08
CA GLU A 106 7.72 -16.02 18.44
C GLU A 106 8.53 -15.62 17.20
N LEU A 107 8.62 -16.54 16.24
CA LEU A 107 9.35 -16.37 15.00
C LEU A 107 8.41 -16.53 13.80
N LEU A 108 8.56 -15.63 12.82
CA LEU A 108 7.98 -15.75 11.50
C LEU A 108 9.02 -16.33 10.54
N HIS A 109 8.75 -17.49 9.97
CA HIS A 109 9.55 -18.03 8.89
C HIS A 109 9.17 -17.35 7.56
N TYR A 110 9.99 -16.44 7.08
CA TYR A 110 9.77 -15.71 5.81
C TYR A 110 10.63 -16.30 4.71
N GLN A 111 10.03 -16.56 3.55
CA GLN A 111 10.69 -17.04 2.34
C GLN A 111 10.35 -16.15 1.15
N ASP A 112 11.38 -15.53 0.58
CA ASP A 112 11.29 -14.83 -0.70
C ASP A 112 11.43 -15.83 -1.84
N MET A 113 10.34 -16.07 -2.57
CA MET A 113 10.30 -17.06 -3.65
C MET A 113 11.01 -16.59 -4.93
N SER A 114 11.36 -15.30 -5.04
CA SER A 114 12.13 -14.77 -6.17
C SER A 114 13.64 -14.94 -5.99
N MET A 115 14.11 -15.15 -4.77
CA MET A 115 15.53 -15.20 -4.41
C MET A 115 15.93 -16.56 -3.78
N GLU A 116 14.99 -17.47 -3.60
CA GLU A 116 15.17 -18.75 -2.86
C GLU A 116 15.72 -18.57 -1.43
N ASN A 117 15.62 -17.36 -0.90
CA ASN A 117 16.14 -17.01 0.41
C ASN A 117 15.07 -17.13 1.49
N ALA A 118 15.44 -17.70 2.64
CA ALA A 118 14.55 -17.84 3.79
C ALA A 118 15.24 -17.30 5.04
N ILE A 119 14.49 -16.54 5.83
CA ILE A 119 14.95 -15.94 7.09
C ILE A 119 13.90 -16.14 8.18
N ASP A 120 14.35 -16.23 9.42
CA ASP A 120 13.48 -16.23 10.60
C ASP A 120 13.49 -14.84 11.23
N ILE A 121 12.33 -14.25 11.36
CA ILE A 121 12.15 -12.89 11.85
C ILE A 121 11.42 -12.95 13.19
N PRO A 122 11.98 -12.40 14.28
CA PRO A 122 11.26 -12.25 15.53
C PRO A 122 9.98 -11.43 15.34
N ILE A 123 8.83 -11.97 15.75
CA ILE A 123 7.54 -11.28 15.58
C ILE A 123 7.52 -9.95 16.34
N ALA A 124 8.24 -9.86 17.45
CA ALA A 124 8.38 -8.63 18.22
C ALA A 124 9.04 -7.48 17.44
N GLN A 125 9.75 -7.76 16.34
CA GLN A 125 10.36 -6.76 15.45
C GLN A 125 9.41 -6.30 14.34
N LEU A 126 8.27 -6.97 14.16
CA LEU A 126 7.25 -6.59 13.19
C LEU A 126 6.44 -5.41 13.72
N ASP A 127 6.75 -4.23 13.22
CA ASP A 127 6.14 -2.94 13.58
C ASP A 127 4.83 -2.70 12.79
N GLU A 128 4.35 -1.46 12.75
CA GLU A 128 3.15 -1.03 12.01
C GLU A 128 3.09 -1.54 10.57
N LYS A 129 4.23 -1.57 9.90
CA LYS A 129 4.40 -2.17 8.57
C LYS A 129 5.43 -3.28 8.65
N TRP A 130 5.08 -4.43 8.11
CA TRP A 130 6.00 -5.55 8.11
C TRP A 130 6.99 -5.47 6.97
N PHE A 131 8.25 -5.27 7.32
CA PHE A 131 9.38 -5.34 6.41
C PHE A 131 10.15 -6.62 6.71
N PHE A 132 10.31 -7.44 5.69
CA PHE A 132 11.00 -8.72 5.80
C PHE A 132 12.44 -8.54 5.32
N ALA A 133 13.32 -8.21 6.24
CA ALA A 133 14.74 -8.07 6.01
C ALA A 133 15.51 -8.80 7.12
N ASP A 134 16.69 -9.31 6.79
CA ASP A 134 17.61 -9.85 7.77
C ASP A 134 18.05 -8.73 8.73
N GLU A 135 18.26 -9.06 10.02
CA GLU A 135 18.77 -8.11 11.02
C GLU A 135 20.08 -7.44 10.57
N ASN A 136 20.90 -8.16 9.82
CA ASN A 136 22.17 -7.65 9.29
C ASN A 136 21.99 -6.69 8.10
N GLU A 137 20.82 -6.69 7.45
CA GLU A 137 20.48 -5.79 6.34
C GLU A 137 19.73 -4.55 6.82
N VAL A 138 19.22 -4.53 8.04
CA VAL A 138 18.57 -3.36 8.63
C VAL A 138 19.64 -2.36 9.03
N GLY A 139 19.79 -1.30 8.24
CA GLY A 139 20.70 -0.21 8.57
C GLY A 139 20.38 0.40 9.95
N GLN A 140 21.42 0.83 10.67
CA GLN A 140 21.29 1.44 12.01
C GLN A 140 20.49 2.74 12.01
N HIS A 141 20.28 3.34 10.84
CA HIS A 141 19.62 4.64 10.68
C HIS A 141 18.46 4.56 9.69
N ARG A 142 17.36 5.20 10.06
CA ARG A 142 16.18 5.33 9.17
C ARG A 142 16.35 6.53 8.26
N PHE A 143 15.97 6.40 6.99
CA PHE A 143 16.00 7.52 6.01
C PHE A 143 15.29 8.78 6.53
N GLY A 144 14.19 8.61 7.26
CA GLY A 144 13.42 9.70 7.86
C GLY A 144 14.13 10.49 8.97
N GLU A 145 15.26 9.98 9.51
CA GLU A 145 16.09 10.72 10.48
C GLU A 145 16.87 11.85 9.78
N TYR A 146 17.20 11.66 8.51
CA TYR A 146 17.98 12.60 7.72
C TYR A 146 17.16 13.40 6.71
N PHE A 147 16.04 12.82 6.23
CA PHE A 147 15.27 13.37 5.13
C PHE A 147 13.78 13.38 5.43
N LYS A 148 13.11 14.49 5.14
CA LYS A 148 11.65 14.57 5.15
C LYS A 148 11.13 14.24 3.75
N VAL A 149 10.35 13.16 3.64
CA VAL A 149 9.65 12.77 2.41
C VAL A 149 8.19 13.20 2.51
N SER A 150 7.74 13.97 1.53
CA SER A 150 6.34 14.38 1.45
C SER A 150 5.82 14.28 0.01
N HIS A 151 4.54 13.97 -0.14
CA HIS A 151 3.87 14.15 -1.42
C HIS A 151 3.64 15.64 -1.65
N VAL A 152 4.11 16.14 -2.78
CA VAL A 152 3.91 17.54 -3.14
C VAL A 152 2.51 17.75 -3.70
N VAL A 153 2.13 16.98 -4.71
CA VAL A 153 0.78 16.98 -5.30
C VAL A 153 0.46 15.58 -5.83
N ALA A 154 -0.73 15.10 -5.51
CA ALA A 154 -1.30 13.89 -6.11
C ALA A 154 -2.61 14.29 -6.82
N THR A 155 -2.52 14.67 -8.09
CA THR A 155 -3.67 15.20 -8.84
C THR A 155 -4.73 14.14 -9.14
N LEU A 156 -4.36 12.86 -9.19
CA LEU A 156 -5.17 11.71 -9.65
C LEU A 156 -5.77 11.92 -11.07
N LEU A 157 -5.62 13.10 -11.64
CA LEU A 157 -6.14 13.48 -12.96
C LEU A 157 -5.14 14.38 -13.68
N ASN A 158 -3.98 13.85 -14.02
CA ASN A 158 -2.88 14.61 -14.65
C ASN A 158 -3.33 15.38 -15.90
N LYS A 159 -4.23 14.82 -16.72
CA LYS A 159 -4.76 15.50 -17.91
C LYS A 159 -5.42 16.84 -17.63
N ALA A 160 -5.97 17.04 -16.41
CA ALA A 160 -6.62 18.30 -16.04
C ALA A 160 -5.65 19.30 -15.40
N TYR A 161 -4.57 18.81 -14.78
CA TYR A 161 -3.69 19.65 -13.95
C TYR A 161 -2.26 19.78 -14.49
N VAL A 162 -1.92 19.05 -15.54
CA VAL A 162 -0.60 19.11 -16.16
C VAL A 162 -0.72 19.66 -17.57
N LEU A 163 -0.08 20.79 -17.83
CA LEU A 163 0.02 21.40 -19.14
C LEU A 163 1.27 20.89 -19.83
N SER A 164 1.09 20.07 -20.88
CA SER A 164 2.19 19.60 -21.71
C SER A 164 2.63 20.69 -22.68
N ASP A 165 3.90 20.70 -23.07
CA ASP A 165 4.43 21.62 -24.06
C ASP A 165 3.63 21.53 -25.37
N GLY A 166 3.25 22.69 -25.91
CA GLY A 166 2.44 22.81 -27.10
C GLY A 166 0.91 22.69 -26.84
N ALA A 167 0.46 22.35 -25.62
CA ALA A 167 -0.94 22.31 -25.25
C ALA A 167 -1.46 23.66 -24.70
N TYR A 168 -0.61 24.66 -24.59
CA TYR A 168 -0.94 25.99 -24.08
C TYR A 168 -0.16 27.07 -24.82
N THR A 169 -0.70 28.30 -24.77
CA THR A 169 -0.01 29.51 -25.21
C THR A 169 0.23 30.41 -24.00
N GLU A 170 1.45 30.88 -23.82
CA GLU A 170 1.79 31.83 -22.77
C GLU A 170 1.34 33.24 -23.15
N VAL A 171 0.65 33.92 -22.25
CA VAL A 171 0.17 35.29 -22.36
C VAL A 171 0.64 36.10 -21.14
N ASP A 172 0.51 37.43 -21.19
CA ASP A 172 1.01 38.33 -20.15
C ASP A 172 0.52 37.93 -18.73
N ASN A 173 -0.75 37.56 -18.59
CA ASN A 173 -1.39 37.25 -17.31
C ASN A 173 -1.51 35.76 -17.02
N GLY A 174 -0.94 34.87 -17.85
CA GLY A 174 -1.07 33.43 -17.60
C GLY A 174 -0.86 32.55 -18.81
N TYR A 175 -1.68 31.52 -18.91
CA TYR A 175 -1.60 30.50 -19.94
C TYR A 175 -2.98 30.23 -20.53
N VAL A 176 -3.10 30.18 -21.85
CA VAL A 176 -4.32 29.83 -22.56
C VAL A 176 -4.23 28.36 -22.99
N CYS A 177 -5.19 27.55 -22.56
CA CYS A 177 -5.32 26.15 -22.91
C CYS A 177 -6.73 25.89 -23.44
N GLY A 178 -6.89 25.71 -24.76
CA GLY A 178 -8.21 25.65 -25.39
C GLY A 178 -9.00 26.91 -25.14
N ASN A 179 -10.18 26.80 -24.53
CA ASN A 179 -11.06 27.91 -24.20
C ASN A 179 -10.87 28.45 -22.77
N HIS A 180 -9.84 28.02 -22.06
CA HIS A 180 -9.60 28.39 -20.65
C HIS A 180 -8.34 29.23 -20.53
N THR A 181 -8.41 30.27 -19.71
CA THR A 181 -7.25 31.06 -19.27
C THR A 181 -6.94 30.65 -17.85
N ILE A 182 -5.68 30.35 -17.59
CA ILE A 182 -5.18 29.89 -16.30
C ILE A 182 -4.20 30.95 -15.81
N GLU A 183 -4.43 31.47 -14.62
CA GLU A 183 -3.62 32.52 -14.01
C GLU A 183 -2.19 32.02 -13.77
N ARG A 184 -1.20 32.89 -13.97
CA ARG A 184 0.23 32.57 -13.83
C ARG A 184 0.58 32.10 -12.43
N GLU A 185 -0.07 32.66 -11.43
CA GLU A 185 0.22 32.39 -10.00
C GLU A 185 -0.11 30.96 -9.58
N VAL A 186 -1.11 30.32 -10.22
CA VAL A 186 -1.49 28.93 -9.89
C VAL A 186 -0.70 27.87 -10.67
N VAL A 187 0.14 28.30 -11.62
CA VAL A 187 0.98 27.40 -12.41
C VAL A 187 2.38 27.34 -11.83
N ARG A 188 2.90 26.13 -11.63
CA ARG A 188 4.27 25.90 -11.18
C ARG A 188 5.02 25.07 -12.20
N ASN A 189 6.29 25.43 -12.41
CA ASN A 189 7.17 24.64 -13.25
C ASN A 189 7.53 23.33 -12.53
N THR A 190 7.41 22.22 -13.23
CA THR A 190 7.79 20.90 -12.70
C THR A 190 9.31 20.68 -12.67
N GLU A 191 10.06 21.47 -13.45
CA GLU A 191 11.52 21.42 -13.45
C GLU A 191 12.09 22.20 -12.28
N THR A 192 12.22 21.57 -11.12
CA THR A 192 13.11 22.08 -10.09
C THR A 192 14.42 21.30 -10.12
N PRO A 193 15.57 21.91 -9.77
CA PRO A 193 16.88 21.23 -9.77
C PRO A 193 16.94 19.99 -8.87
N ARG A 194 15.93 19.78 -8.00
CA ARG A 194 15.84 18.67 -7.05
C ARG A 194 14.76 17.66 -7.38
N THR A 195 13.98 17.85 -8.43
CA THR A 195 12.98 16.88 -8.87
C THR A 195 13.61 15.87 -9.79
N LEU A 196 13.41 14.60 -9.49
CA LEU A 196 13.70 13.52 -10.42
C LEU A 196 12.93 13.81 -11.72
N ARG A 197 13.63 13.78 -12.85
CA ARG A 197 13.19 14.20 -14.19
C ARG A 197 12.11 13.28 -14.79
N TYR A 198 11.00 13.09 -14.14
CA TYR A 198 9.91 12.27 -14.71
C TYR A 198 8.93 13.05 -15.59
N ILE A 199 8.93 14.37 -15.47
CA ILE A 199 8.02 15.25 -16.23
C ILE A 199 8.86 16.38 -16.81
N LYS A 200 9.63 16.07 -17.84
CA LYS A 200 10.28 17.12 -18.64
C LYS A 200 9.22 17.81 -19.48
N HIS A 201 9.21 19.12 -19.47
CA HIS A 201 8.34 19.96 -20.33
C HIS A 201 6.86 20.01 -19.94
N GLU A 202 6.51 19.73 -18.70
CA GLU A 202 5.14 19.86 -18.23
C GLU A 202 5.05 20.92 -17.12
N LYS A 203 3.91 21.58 -17.04
CA LYS A 203 3.57 22.52 -15.95
C LYS A 203 2.41 21.94 -15.15
N ILE A 204 2.52 22.01 -13.82
CA ILE A 204 1.49 21.56 -12.91
C ILE A 204 0.63 22.75 -12.50
N ILE A 205 -0.68 22.62 -12.68
CA ILE A 205 -1.66 23.56 -12.20
C ILE A 205 -2.09 23.15 -10.80
N PHE A 206 -1.92 24.05 -9.85
CA PHE A 206 -2.41 23.85 -8.48
C PHE A 206 -3.84 24.39 -8.39
N PRO A 207 -4.85 23.56 -8.10
CA PRO A 207 -6.24 24.00 -8.03
C PRO A 207 -6.51 24.90 -6.81
N TYR A 208 -5.57 24.92 -5.84
CA TYR A 208 -5.65 25.75 -4.64
C TYR A 208 -4.25 26.22 -4.25
N THR A 209 -4.14 27.48 -3.86
CA THR A 209 -2.99 27.98 -3.13
C THR A 209 -3.09 27.47 -1.69
N TYR A 210 -2.16 26.64 -1.29
CA TYR A 210 -1.97 26.35 0.13
C TYR A 210 -0.95 27.36 0.66
N ASP A 211 -1.41 28.24 1.49
CA ASP A 211 -0.55 29.07 2.33
C ASP A 211 0.15 28.22 3.42
#